data_12113f3db65b903fef6e2eb60e13e1b8
#
_entry.id   12113f3db65b903fef6e2eb60e13e1b8
#
_cell.length_a   1.000
_cell.length_b   1.000
_cell.length_c   1.000
_cell.angle_alpha   90.00
_cell.angle_beta   90.00
_cell.angle_gamma   90.00
#
_symmetry.space_group_name_H-M   'P 1'
#
loop_
_entity.id
_entity.type
_entity.pdbx_description
1 polymer ?
#
loop_
_entity_poly.entity_id
_entity_poly.type
_entity_poly.pdbx_seq_one_letter_code
_entity_poly.pdbx_strand_id
1 'polypeptide(L)' 'MEKTKRLIVRRDAIGFIKSILESYEDIGVLSVIDGDKGLIEIIYSAFFEEDLIAILKDMKNNGIDYMEVNDG' A
#
# COMPACT_ATOMS: atom_id res chain seq x y z
N MET A 1 10.50 -7.14 12.68
CA MET A 1 11.26 -6.38 11.69
C MET A 1 10.32 -5.52 10.85
N GLU A 2 10.68 -4.29 10.63
CA GLU A 2 9.91 -3.39 9.79
C GLU A 2 10.32 -3.57 8.33
N LYS A 3 9.33 -3.58 7.44
CA LYS A 3 9.54 -3.66 6.00
C LYS A 3 8.80 -2.54 5.30
N THR A 4 9.17 -2.29 4.06
CA THR A 4 8.50 -1.30 3.23
C THR A 4 8.13 -1.89 1.87
N LYS A 5 7.01 -1.41 1.32
CA LYS A 5 6.63 -1.66 -0.06
C LYS A 5 6.34 -0.33 -0.72
N ARG A 6 6.84 -0.12 -1.92
CA ARG A 6 6.53 1.06 -2.71
C ARG A 6 5.64 0.68 -3.87
N LEU A 7 4.59 1.45 -4.06
CA LEU A 7 3.59 1.20 -5.10
C LEU A 7 3.35 2.48 -5.89
N ILE A 8 3.05 2.30 -7.17
CA ILE A 8 2.50 3.39 -7.97
C ILE A 8 1.02 3.07 -8.17
N VAL A 9 0.18 4.03 -7.82
CA VAL A 9 -1.28 3.90 -7.92
C VAL A 9 -1.85 5.13 -8.61
N ARG A 10 -3.13 5.09 -8.96
CA ARG A 10 -3.80 6.29 -9.44
C ARG A 10 -3.86 7.31 -8.31
N ARG A 11 -3.63 8.58 -8.64
CA ARG A 11 -3.62 9.64 -7.63
C ARG A 11 -4.95 9.70 -6.86
N ASP A 12 -6.06 9.51 -7.56
CA ASP A 12 -7.39 9.55 -6.94
C ASP A 12 -7.67 8.35 -6.03
N ALA A 13 -6.85 7.31 -6.09
CA ALA A 13 -7.02 6.13 -5.24
C ALA A 13 -6.23 6.20 -3.93
N ILE A 14 -5.31 7.15 -3.80
CA ILE A 14 -4.44 7.22 -2.61
C ILE A 14 -5.23 7.32 -1.32
N GLY A 15 -6.21 8.21 -1.26
CA GLY A 15 -7.03 8.39 -0.07
C GLY A 15 -7.82 7.14 0.29
N PHE A 16 -8.33 6.43 -0.71
CA PHE A 16 -9.08 5.21 -0.52
C PHE A 16 -8.19 4.09 0.03
N ILE A 17 -7.00 3.94 -0.54
CA ILE A 17 -6.03 2.94 -0.08
C ILE A 17 -5.62 3.22 1.37
N LYS A 18 -5.39 4.49 1.69
CA LYS A 18 -5.07 4.90 3.06
C LYS A 18 -6.19 4.50 4.02
N SER A 19 -7.45 4.76 3.63
CA SER A 19 -8.61 4.40 4.45
C SER A 19 -8.71 2.90 4.69
N ILE A 20 -8.42 2.10 3.66
CA ILE A 20 -8.43 0.64 3.79
C ILE A 20 -7.37 0.19 4.80
N LEU A 21 -6.14 0.70 4.68
CA LEU A 21 -5.07 0.34 5.60
C LEU A 21 -5.39 0.76 7.03
N GLU A 22 -5.97 1.93 7.22
CA GLU A 22 -6.33 2.42 8.55
C GLU A 22 -7.47 1.62 9.18
N SER A 23 -8.28 0.93 8.36
CA SER A 23 -9.36 0.08 8.88
C SER A 23 -8.84 -1.23 9.48
N TYR A 24 -7.60 -1.59 9.17
CA TYR A 24 -6.93 -2.76 9.77
C TYR A 24 -5.95 -2.25 10.82
N GLU A 25 -6.19 -2.61 12.07
CA GLU A 25 -5.34 -2.13 13.15
C GLU A 25 -3.90 -2.62 13.01
N ASP A 26 -2.97 -1.68 13.10
CA ASP A 26 -1.54 -1.96 13.23
C ASP A 26 -0.88 -2.72 12.08
N ILE A 27 -1.52 -2.85 10.93
CA ILE A 27 -0.89 -3.55 9.80
C ILE A 27 0.20 -2.71 9.16
N GLY A 28 -0.07 -1.42 8.94
CA GLY A 28 0.93 -0.57 8.31
C GLY A 28 0.50 0.88 8.24
N VAL A 29 1.45 1.69 7.82
CA VAL A 29 1.27 3.13 7.64
C VAL A 29 1.58 3.49 6.19
N LEU A 30 0.69 4.27 5.57
CA LEU A 30 0.90 4.75 4.21
C LEU A 30 1.52 6.14 4.25
N SER A 31 2.59 6.31 3.49
CA SER A 31 3.25 7.58 3.28
C SER A 31 3.23 7.93 1.80
N VAL A 32 2.91 9.17 1.46
CA VAL A 32 2.95 9.62 0.06
C VAL A 32 4.34 10.12 -0.24
N ILE A 33 5.03 9.44 -1.16
CA ILE A 33 6.38 9.84 -1.58
C ILE A 33 6.29 10.92 -2.65
N ASP A 34 5.44 10.70 -3.66
CA ASP A 34 5.23 11.67 -4.74
C ASP A 34 3.76 11.58 -5.18
N GLY A 35 2.95 12.53 -4.71
CA GLY A 35 1.52 12.53 -5.01
C GLY A 35 1.20 12.70 -6.48
N ASP A 36 2.02 13.46 -7.21
CA ASP A 36 1.78 13.69 -8.64
C ASP A 36 1.96 12.42 -9.45
N LYS A 37 2.89 11.57 -9.04
CA LYS A 37 3.16 10.30 -9.72
C LYS A 37 2.35 9.15 -9.16
N GLY A 38 1.63 9.37 -8.06
CA GLY A 38 0.93 8.30 -7.38
C GLY A 38 1.87 7.34 -6.66
N LEU A 39 3.06 7.81 -6.30
CA LEU A 39 4.05 6.97 -5.63
C LEU A 39 3.83 7.02 -4.12
N ILE A 40 3.52 5.87 -3.56
CA ILE A 40 3.29 5.71 -2.13
C ILE A 40 4.22 4.65 -1.54
N GLU A 41 4.41 4.72 -0.24
CA GLU A 41 5.18 3.74 0.50
C GLU A 41 4.34 3.23 1.66
N ILE A 42 4.31 1.93 1.83
CA ILE A 42 3.65 1.30 2.97
C ILE A 42 4.74 0.74 3.87
N ILE A 43 4.74 1.20 5.11
CA ILE A 43 5.68 0.74 6.13
C ILE A 43 4.91 -0.20 7.06
N TYR A 44 5.39 -1.42 7.21
CA TYR A 44 4.65 -2.45 7.94
C TYR A 44 5.59 -3.40 8.67
N SER A 45 5.04 -4.09 9.68
CA SER A 45 5.80 -5.14 10.37
C SER A 45 5.85 -6.40 9.52
N ALA A 46 7.00 -7.04 9.44
CA ALA A 46 7.16 -8.31 8.74
C ALA A 46 6.17 -9.37 9.25
N PHE A 47 5.74 -9.25 10.51
CA PHE A 47 4.74 -10.13 11.11
C PHE A 47 3.42 -10.09 10.33
N PHE A 48 3.07 -8.94 9.76
CA PHE A 48 1.81 -8.75 9.02
C PHE A 48 1.98 -8.83 7.50
N GLU A 49 3.10 -9.36 7.01
CA GLU A 49 3.36 -9.37 5.57
C GLU A 49 2.30 -10.12 4.77
N GLU A 50 1.89 -11.28 5.25
CA GLU A 50 0.86 -12.07 4.56
C GLU A 50 -0.48 -11.36 4.56
N ASP A 51 -0.81 -10.69 5.66
CA ASP A 51 -2.04 -9.91 5.74
C ASP A 51 -2.02 -8.75 4.76
N LEU A 52 -0.90 -8.05 4.66
CA LEU A 52 -0.76 -6.94 3.72
C LEU A 52 -0.87 -7.43 2.28
N ILE A 53 -0.22 -8.54 1.94
CA ILE A 53 -0.28 -9.12 0.60
C ILE A 53 -1.74 -9.46 0.25
N ALA A 54 -2.47 -10.04 1.18
CA ALA A 54 -3.88 -10.38 0.97
C ALA A 54 -4.74 -9.14 0.75
N ILE A 55 -4.50 -8.08 1.51
CA ILE A 55 -5.22 -6.81 1.36
C ILE A 55 -4.97 -6.20 -0.02
N LEU A 56 -3.70 -6.16 -0.44
CA LEU A 56 -3.33 -5.60 -1.74
C LEU A 56 -3.94 -6.41 -2.88
N LYS A 57 -3.93 -7.73 -2.76
CA LYS A 57 -4.53 -8.60 -3.75
C LYS A 57 -6.04 -8.38 -3.84
N ASP A 58 -6.69 -8.22 -2.71
CA ASP A 58 -8.13 -7.95 -2.67
C ASP A 58 -8.46 -6.60 -3.31
N MET A 59 -7.66 -5.57 -3.07
CA MET A 59 -7.83 -4.28 -3.72
C MET A 59 -7.75 -4.41 -5.24
N LYS A 60 -6.77 -5.16 -5.72
CA LYS A 60 -6.58 -5.37 -7.15
C LYS A 60 -7.79 -6.10 -7.76
N ASN A 61 -8.32 -7.08 -7.05
CA ASN A 61 -9.51 -7.82 -7.49
C ASN A 61 -10.75 -6.94 -7.53
N ASN A 62 -10.75 -5.84 -6.78
CA ASN A 62 -11.86 -4.88 -6.74
C ASN A 62 -11.62 -3.65 -7.63
N GLY A 63 -10.69 -3.74 -8.57
CA GLY A 63 -10.48 -2.71 -9.57
C GLY A 63 -9.50 -1.61 -9.19
N ILE A 64 -8.81 -1.74 -8.07
CA ILE A 64 -7.77 -0.79 -7.68
C ILE A 64 -6.42 -1.35 -8.11
N ASP A 65 -5.95 -0.90 -9.26
CA ASP A 65 -4.67 -1.35 -9.79
C ASP A 65 -3.51 -0.66 -9.10
N TYR A 66 -2.41 -1.38 -9.02
CA TYR A 66 -1.16 -0.82 -8.54
C TYR A 66 0.01 -1.51 -9.23
N MET A 67 1.13 -0.83 -9.24
CA MET A 67 2.38 -1.39 -9.74
C MET A 67 3.39 -1.35 -8.60
N GLU A 68 3.98 -2.47 -8.28
CA GLU A 68 5.00 -2.54 -7.25
C GLU A 68 6.32 -2.03 -7.79
N VAL A 69 6.98 -1.15 -7.04
CA VAL A 69 8.27 -0.58 -7.43
C VAL A 69 9.36 -1.26 -6.61
N ASN A 70 10.27 -1.91 -7.31
CA ASN A 70 11.41 -2.56 -6.67
C ASN A 70 12.62 -1.64 -6.75
N ASP A 71 13.25 -1.41 -5.63
CA ASP A 71 14.45 -0.59 -5.53
C ASP A 71 15.72 -1.40 -5.84
N GLY A 72 15.63 -2.27 -6.73
CA GLY A 72 16.77 -2.99 -7.22
C GLY A 72 17.32 -4.06 -6.48
#